data_aa5e1103cfe889400592809f618e2927
#
_entry.id   aa5e1103cfe889400592809f618e2927
#
_cell.length_a   1.000
_cell.length_b   1.000
_cell.length_c   1.000
_cell.angle_alpha   90.00
_cell.angle_beta   90.00
_cell.angle_gamma   90.00
#
_symmetry.space_group_name_H-M   'P 1'
#
loop_
_entity.id
_entity.type
_entity.pdbx_description
1 polymer ?
#
loop_
_entity_poly.entity_id
_entity_poly.type
_entity_poly.pdbx_seq_one_letter_code
_entity_poly.pdbx_strand_id
1 'polypeptide(L)'
;MDPLAKLLRPKKLEEVFGQEHILAHQQALLQKGSFILWGPPGCGKTTIARIVGKQPGIRFFAISAVYDGVAELRKVFRQAEEVSLLTSKSILFVDEIHRFNRGQQDALLSAIEEGLLRLIGATTENPSFSLNAALLSRTQVLTLKPLNKDALNSMLNRAADYKKKPLPIEANAREKLLQLADGDGRYLLNLAEILYDQPGTTKFNTEQMLELVRYRAPQYDRTGDQHYNLISALHKSLRASDCDAALYWLARMMTGGEDKTYILRRLARMAVEDVGLAAPDAMGRALEAWNCYERLGSPEGDLALVQLTIFLATAPKSNAACLAWKQALQLAQQYGSLMPPKHILNAPTKLMLEEGYGLGYQYDHDDPDGFSGQNCFPDEIPRKTLYEPVERGYEREIIKRLTYWQRLRERKENQE
;
A
#
# COMPACT_ATOMS: atom_id res chain seq x y z
N MET A 1 11.89 -28.44 17.05
CA MET A 1 12.66 -27.37 17.73
C MET A 1 12.08 -26.02 17.36
N ASP A 2 12.08 -25.03 18.27
CA ASP A 2 11.67 -23.68 17.92
C ASP A 2 12.67 -23.07 16.91
N PRO A 3 12.19 -22.31 15.89
CA PRO A 3 13.05 -21.65 14.91
C PRO A 3 14.06 -20.70 15.56
N LEU A 4 15.26 -20.60 14.97
CA LEU A 4 16.35 -19.75 15.49
C LEU A 4 15.91 -18.29 15.67
N ALA A 5 15.11 -17.77 14.74
CA ALA A 5 14.52 -16.44 14.82
C ALA A 5 13.59 -16.23 16.04
N LYS A 6 12.98 -17.30 16.57
CA LYS A 6 12.17 -17.25 17.80
C LYS A 6 13.06 -17.34 19.05
N LEU A 7 14.05 -18.21 19.03
CA LEU A 7 14.98 -18.45 20.14
C LEU A 7 15.86 -17.23 20.45
N LEU A 8 16.32 -16.53 19.39
CA LEU A 8 17.20 -15.37 19.50
C LEU A 8 16.45 -14.03 19.60
N ARG A 9 15.13 -14.06 19.74
CA ARG A 9 14.34 -12.82 19.84
C ARG A 9 14.79 -12.02 21.06
N PRO A 10 15.13 -10.72 20.88
CA PRO A 10 15.48 -9.81 21.95
C PRO A 10 14.46 -9.81 23.10
N LYS A 11 14.96 -9.73 24.32
CA LYS A 11 14.13 -9.66 25.53
C LYS A 11 14.11 -8.28 26.17
N LYS A 12 15.08 -7.42 25.81
CA LYS A 12 15.21 -6.03 26.27
C LYS A 12 15.38 -5.11 25.05
N LEU A 13 15.03 -3.83 25.19
CA LEU A 13 15.15 -2.86 24.08
C LEU A 13 16.61 -2.66 23.66
N GLU A 14 17.55 -2.71 24.59
CA GLU A 14 18.98 -2.57 24.33
C GLU A 14 19.56 -3.70 23.45
N GLU A 15 18.84 -4.80 23.35
CA GLU A 15 19.22 -5.95 22.51
C GLU A 15 18.68 -5.87 21.08
N VAL A 16 17.88 -4.85 20.77
CA VAL A 16 17.29 -4.64 19.44
C VAL A 16 18.28 -3.85 18.58
N PHE A 17 18.80 -4.48 17.54
CA PHE A 17 19.76 -3.87 16.62
C PHE A 17 19.09 -3.04 15.54
N GLY A 18 19.75 -1.96 15.09
CA GLY A 18 19.43 -1.19 13.90
C GLY A 18 18.24 -0.22 14.04
N GLN A 19 17.69 -0.04 15.26
CA GLN A 19 16.57 0.87 15.53
C GLN A 19 16.90 1.92 16.61
N GLU A 20 18.16 2.28 16.76
CA GLU A 20 18.68 3.17 17.80
C GLU A 20 18.01 4.55 17.74
N HIS A 21 17.67 5.04 16.54
CA HIS A 21 16.98 6.30 16.31
C HIS A 21 15.59 6.39 16.97
N ILE A 22 14.88 5.27 17.13
CA ILE A 22 13.61 5.21 17.85
C ILE A 22 13.86 4.98 19.34
N LEU A 23 14.72 4.01 19.66
CA LEU A 23 14.92 3.54 21.02
C LEU A 23 15.56 4.62 21.92
N ALA A 24 16.43 5.48 21.36
CA ALA A 24 17.09 6.56 22.09
C ALA A 24 16.15 7.76 22.35
N HIS A 25 15.25 8.09 21.42
CA HIS A 25 14.49 9.34 21.46
C HIS A 25 13.02 9.19 21.83
N GLN A 26 12.46 7.98 21.82
CA GLN A 26 11.02 7.74 21.99
C GLN A 26 10.68 6.90 23.25
N GLN A 27 11.54 6.88 24.25
CA GLN A 27 11.33 6.08 25.46
C GLN A 27 10.02 6.38 26.19
N ALA A 28 9.66 7.66 26.33
CA ALA A 28 8.41 8.06 26.99
C ALA A 28 7.18 7.56 26.24
N LEU A 29 7.20 7.62 24.89
CA LEU A 29 6.12 7.12 24.05
C LEU A 29 6.02 5.60 24.15
N LEU A 30 7.14 4.88 24.06
CA LEU A 30 7.18 3.43 24.18
C LEU A 30 6.65 2.95 25.55
N GLN A 31 6.78 3.78 26.58
CA GLN A 31 6.30 3.44 27.92
C GLN A 31 4.83 3.78 28.16
N LYS A 32 4.29 4.85 27.58
CA LYS A 32 2.98 5.40 27.96
C LYS A 32 2.00 5.64 26.82
N GLY A 33 2.47 5.80 25.56
CA GLY A 33 1.63 6.17 24.44
C GLY A 33 1.05 4.98 23.66
N SER A 34 0.01 5.23 22.86
CA SER A 34 -0.41 4.36 21.76
C SER A 34 0.36 4.72 20.50
N PHE A 35 0.84 3.72 19.75
CA PHE A 35 1.66 3.97 18.56
C PHE A 35 1.53 2.87 17.50
N ILE A 36 1.89 3.23 16.28
CA ILE A 36 1.95 2.35 15.13
C ILE A 36 3.41 2.15 14.73
N LEU A 37 3.88 0.92 14.70
CA LEU A 37 5.20 0.52 14.20
C LEU A 37 5.09 0.29 12.69
N TRP A 38 5.64 1.18 11.90
CA TRP A 38 5.66 1.06 10.44
C TRP A 38 7.06 0.76 9.94
N GLY A 39 7.21 -0.22 9.07
CA GLY A 39 8.48 -0.56 8.46
C GLY A 39 8.48 -1.92 7.78
N PRO A 40 9.57 -2.29 7.07
CA PRO A 40 9.67 -3.52 6.32
C PRO A 40 9.56 -4.76 7.19
N PRO A 41 9.35 -5.96 6.60
CA PRO A 41 9.38 -7.21 7.36
C PRO A 41 10.74 -7.42 8.03
N GLY A 42 10.75 -8.18 9.11
CA GLY A 42 11.97 -8.55 9.82
C GLY A 42 12.75 -7.44 10.55
N CYS A 43 12.31 -6.17 10.48
CA CYS A 43 13.00 -5.03 11.12
C CYS A 43 12.78 -4.91 12.63
N GLY A 44 11.96 -5.80 13.26
CA GLY A 44 11.80 -5.85 14.72
C GLY A 44 10.46 -5.35 15.29
N LYS A 45 9.44 -5.01 14.46
CA LYS A 45 8.12 -4.51 14.92
C LYS A 45 7.51 -5.34 16.03
N THR A 46 7.24 -6.60 15.78
CA THR A 46 6.65 -7.55 16.76
C THR A 46 7.55 -7.77 17.98
N THR A 47 8.87 -7.65 17.83
CA THR A 47 9.83 -7.76 18.92
C THR A 47 9.72 -6.59 19.87
N ILE A 48 9.75 -5.36 19.36
CA ILE A 48 9.59 -4.12 20.16
C ILE A 48 8.24 -4.14 20.88
N ALA A 49 7.15 -4.46 20.19
CA ALA A 49 5.81 -4.54 20.80
C ALA A 49 5.77 -5.52 21.98
N ARG A 50 6.37 -6.71 21.84
CA ARG A 50 6.43 -7.72 22.91
C ARG A 50 7.29 -7.32 24.08
N ILE A 51 8.41 -6.60 23.86
CA ILE A 51 9.26 -6.10 24.92
C ILE A 51 8.51 -5.04 25.73
N VAL A 52 7.87 -4.09 25.05
CA VAL A 52 7.05 -3.05 25.68
C VAL A 52 5.87 -3.66 26.46
N GLY A 53 5.23 -4.68 25.92
CA GLY A 53 4.12 -5.37 26.56
C GLY A 53 4.48 -6.25 27.76
N LYS A 54 5.75 -6.59 27.97
CA LYS A 54 6.20 -7.43 29.10
C LYS A 54 6.54 -6.66 30.37
N GLN A 55 6.19 -5.41 30.45
CA GLN A 55 6.45 -4.61 31.68
C GLN A 55 5.58 -5.09 32.85
N PRO A 56 6.09 -5.04 34.08
CA PRO A 56 5.32 -5.40 35.29
C PRO A 56 4.02 -4.58 35.39
N GLY A 57 2.94 -5.23 35.81
CA GLY A 57 1.63 -4.58 35.96
C GLY A 57 0.88 -4.27 34.65
N ILE A 58 1.35 -4.83 33.52
CA ILE A 58 0.69 -4.69 32.23
C ILE A 58 0.14 -6.03 31.76
N ARG A 59 -1.13 -6.07 31.40
CA ARG A 59 -1.74 -7.19 30.68
C ARG A 59 -1.55 -6.99 29.18
N PHE A 60 -0.82 -7.89 28.54
CA PHE A 60 -0.51 -7.85 27.11
C PHE A 60 -1.37 -8.80 26.32
N PHE A 61 -2.16 -8.26 25.40
CA PHE A 61 -2.95 -9.00 24.43
C PHE A 61 -2.27 -8.88 23.05
N ALA A 62 -2.26 -9.94 22.26
CA ALA A 62 -1.70 -9.93 20.91
C ALA A 62 -2.67 -10.62 19.97
N ILE A 63 -3.04 -9.92 18.92
CA ILE A 63 -3.88 -10.42 17.84
C ILE A 63 -3.20 -10.15 16.48
N SER A 64 -3.56 -10.97 15.50
CA SER A 64 -3.12 -10.80 14.11
C SER A 64 -4.32 -10.44 13.24
N ALA A 65 -4.30 -9.27 12.63
CA ALA A 65 -5.39 -8.84 11.74
C ALA A 65 -5.56 -9.73 10.49
N VAL A 66 -4.61 -10.65 10.24
CA VAL A 66 -4.69 -11.64 9.16
C VAL A 66 -5.60 -12.82 9.53
N TYR A 67 -5.54 -13.25 10.80
CA TYR A 67 -6.23 -14.47 11.26
C TYR A 67 -7.38 -14.20 12.20
N ASP A 68 -7.31 -13.09 12.96
CA ASP A 68 -8.24 -12.78 14.02
C ASP A 68 -9.30 -11.77 13.55
N GLY A 69 -10.55 -12.06 13.85
CA GLY A 69 -11.70 -11.25 13.44
C GLY A 69 -12.30 -10.40 14.58
N VAL A 70 -13.50 -9.87 14.34
CA VAL A 70 -14.28 -9.05 15.30
C VAL A 70 -14.55 -9.80 16.61
N ALA A 71 -14.73 -11.10 16.55
CA ALA A 71 -15.02 -11.92 17.74
C ALA A 71 -13.85 -11.90 18.75
N GLU A 72 -12.61 -12.01 18.25
CA GLU A 72 -11.42 -11.97 19.11
C GLU A 72 -11.18 -10.55 19.66
N LEU A 73 -11.40 -9.50 18.87
CA LEU A 73 -11.39 -8.12 19.36
C LEU A 73 -12.35 -7.91 20.54
N ARG A 74 -13.61 -8.35 20.40
CA ARG A 74 -14.61 -8.23 21.46
C ARG A 74 -14.22 -9.00 22.73
N LYS A 75 -13.58 -10.14 22.57
CA LYS A 75 -13.08 -10.93 23.70
C LYS A 75 -11.95 -10.20 24.42
N VAL A 76 -11.01 -9.60 23.68
CA VAL A 76 -9.92 -8.80 24.26
C VAL A 76 -10.48 -7.59 25.00
N PHE A 77 -11.48 -6.88 24.45
CA PHE A 77 -12.07 -5.72 25.10
C PHE A 77 -12.73 -6.11 26.44
N ARG A 78 -13.54 -7.19 26.48
CA ARG A 78 -14.11 -7.69 27.74
C ARG A 78 -13.05 -8.05 28.78
N GLN A 79 -11.97 -8.74 28.33
CA GLN A 79 -10.87 -9.07 29.25
C GLN A 79 -10.12 -7.82 29.73
N ALA A 80 -10.01 -6.76 28.91
CA ALA A 80 -9.40 -5.50 29.29
C ALA A 80 -10.24 -4.74 30.31
N GLU A 81 -11.57 -4.77 30.18
CA GLU A 81 -12.51 -4.23 31.18
C GLU A 81 -12.35 -4.90 32.54
N GLU A 82 -12.30 -6.23 32.57
CA GLU A 82 -12.06 -7.00 33.83
C GLU A 82 -10.72 -6.62 34.48
N VAL A 83 -9.67 -6.42 33.68
CA VAL A 83 -8.34 -6.02 34.15
C VAL A 83 -8.33 -4.57 34.66
N SER A 84 -9.07 -3.68 34.01
CA SER A 84 -9.20 -2.27 34.43
C SER A 84 -9.78 -2.14 35.83
N LEU A 85 -10.72 -3.01 36.22
CA LEU A 85 -11.29 -3.07 37.56
C LEU A 85 -10.25 -3.44 38.64
N LEU A 86 -9.15 -4.07 38.24
CA LEU A 86 -8.06 -4.50 39.14
C LEU A 86 -6.87 -3.52 39.18
N THR A 87 -7.04 -2.28 38.68
CA THR A 87 -6.01 -1.22 38.60
C THR A 87 -4.79 -1.57 37.72
N SER A 88 -4.88 -2.59 36.88
CA SER A 88 -3.83 -2.95 35.94
C SER A 88 -4.05 -2.28 34.57
N LYS A 89 -2.97 -2.03 33.84
CA LYS A 89 -3.03 -1.45 32.48
C LYS A 89 -3.06 -2.53 31.42
N SER A 90 -3.84 -2.35 30.38
CA SER A 90 -3.92 -3.26 29.25
C SER A 90 -3.21 -2.69 28.02
N ILE A 91 -2.46 -3.53 27.31
CA ILE A 91 -1.89 -3.23 25.99
C ILE A 91 -2.45 -4.24 24.99
N LEU A 92 -3.00 -3.75 23.89
CA LEU A 92 -3.33 -4.57 22.73
C LEU A 92 -2.30 -4.36 21.63
N PHE A 93 -1.62 -5.41 21.25
CA PHE A 93 -0.79 -5.45 20.05
C PHE A 93 -1.59 -6.04 18.89
N VAL A 94 -1.63 -5.31 17.76
CA VAL A 94 -2.27 -5.75 16.52
C VAL A 94 -1.21 -5.87 15.44
N ASP A 95 -0.90 -7.11 15.04
CA ASP A 95 0.02 -7.35 13.92
C ASP A 95 -0.72 -7.22 12.58
N GLU A 96 -0.08 -6.59 11.58
CA GLU A 96 -0.64 -6.27 10.26
C GLU A 96 -1.97 -5.49 10.35
N ILE A 97 -2.02 -4.45 11.20
CA ILE A 97 -3.22 -3.66 11.51
C ILE A 97 -3.93 -3.10 10.28
N HIS A 98 -3.22 -2.89 9.16
CA HIS A 98 -3.78 -2.43 7.89
C HIS A 98 -4.80 -3.41 7.27
N ARG A 99 -4.82 -4.67 7.72
CA ARG A 99 -5.81 -5.69 7.31
C ARG A 99 -7.17 -5.52 7.97
N PHE A 100 -7.26 -4.75 9.04
CA PHE A 100 -8.53 -4.44 9.66
C PHE A 100 -9.37 -3.51 8.79
N ASN A 101 -10.66 -3.84 8.65
CA ASN A 101 -11.62 -2.97 7.98
C ASN A 101 -11.94 -1.74 8.85
N ARG A 102 -12.66 -0.77 8.28
CA ARG A 102 -12.97 0.49 8.93
C ARG A 102 -13.71 0.31 10.27
N GLY A 103 -14.69 -0.58 10.34
CA GLY A 103 -15.44 -0.84 11.58
C GLY A 103 -14.57 -1.44 12.70
N GLN A 104 -13.57 -2.26 12.36
CA GLN A 104 -12.61 -2.79 13.33
C GLN A 104 -11.64 -1.70 13.82
N GLN A 105 -11.22 -0.80 12.93
CA GLN A 105 -10.39 0.35 13.30
C GLN A 105 -11.16 1.35 14.19
N ASP A 106 -12.45 1.57 13.92
CA ASP A 106 -13.30 2.43 14.74
C ASP A 106 -13.53 1.83 16.14
N ALA A 107 -13.67 0.49 16.26
CA ALA A 107 -13.73 -0.18 17.55
C ALA A 107 -12.45 -0.02 18.39
N LEU A 108 -11.27 -0.06 17.74
CA LEU A 108 -10.00 0.22 18.39
C LEU A 108 -9.91 1.66 18.88
N LEU A 109 -10.44 2.61 18.09
CA LEU A 109 -10.48 4.03 18.45
C LEU A 109 -11.26 4.25 19.72
N SER A 110 -12.49 3.72 19.83
CA SER A 110 -13.31 3.80 21.05
C SER A 110 -12.57 3.27 22.27
N ALA A 111 -11.95 2.09 22.16
CA ALA A 111 -11.22 1.49 23.26
C ALA A 111 -9.99 2.31 23.73
N ILE A 112 -9.35 3.06 22.82
CA ILE A 112 -8.25 3.99 23.15
C ILE A 112 -8.80 5.26 23.84
N GLU A 113 -9.89 5.83 23.31
CA GLU A 113 -10.51 7.06 23.83
C GLU A 113 -11.08 6.88 25.22
N GLU A 114 -11.68 5.73 25.49
CA GLU A 114 -12.19 5.34 26.82
C GLU A 114 -11.08 5.02 27.82
N GLY A 115 -9.81 4.96 27.35
CA GLY A 115 -8.67 4.59 28.18
C GLY A 115 -8.65 3.12 28.59
N LEU A 116 -9.47 2.28 27.97
CA LEU A 116 -9.59 0.85 28.26
C LEU A 116 -8.27 0.11 28.00
N LEU A 117 -7.58 0.48 26.93
CA LEU A 117 -6.30 -0.12 26.56
C LEU A 117 -5.40 0.88 25.79
N ARG A 118 -4.11 0.54 25.76
CA ARG A 118 -3.14 1.16 24.86
C ARG A 118 -2.99 0.30 23.62
N LEU A 119 -2.94 0.94 22.45
CA LEU A 119 -2.74 0.25 21.18
C LEU A 119 -1.26 0.30 20.77
N ILE A 120 -0.73 -0.84 20.36
CA ILE A 120 0.50 -0.97 19.57
C ILE A 120 0.12 -1.65 18.26
N GLY A 121 0.06 -0.89 17.17
CA GLY A 121 -0.15 -1.46 15.83
C GLY A 121 1.18 -1.78 15.17
N ALA A 122 1.22 -2.81 14.33
CA ALA A 122 2.33 -3.06 13.42
C ALA A 122 1.82 -3.16 11.99
N THR A 123 2.54 -2.56 11.05
CA THR A 123 2.20 -2.61 9.63
C THR A 123 3.43 -2.53 8.74
N THR A 124 3.36 -3.18 7.58
CA THR A 124 4.33 -3.03 6.49
C THR A 124 3.88 -1.97 5.47
N GLU A 125 2.59 -1.65 5.42
CA GLU A 125 2.04 -0.63 4.54
C GLU A 125 2.09 0.77 5.15
N ASN A 126 2.14 1.81 4.29
CA ASN A 126 2.12 3.18 4.78
C ASN A 126 0.81 3.48 5.52
N PRO A 127 0.87 3.80 6.84
CA PRO A 127 -0.32 4.01 7.67
C PRO A 127 -1.27 5.09 7.14
N SER A 128 -0.73 6.12 6.48
CA SER A 128 -1.53 7.23 5.92
C SER A 128 -2.50 6.79 4.83
N PHE A 129 -2.28 5.63 4.19
CA PHE A 129 -3.17 5.10 3.16
C PHE A 129 -4.04 3.94 3.65
N SER A 130 -3.64 3.30 4.72
CA SER A 130 -4.26 2.04 5.19
C SER A 130 -5.04 2.16 6.50
N LEU A 131 -4.80 3.23 7.26
CA LEU A 131 -5.50 3.46 8.53
C LEU A 131 -6.39 4.71 8.44
N ASN A 132 -7.48 4.73 9.21
CA ASN A 132 -8.35 5.89 9.25
C ASN A 132 -7.70 7.08 9.98
N ALA A 133 -8.05 8.30 9.56
CA ALA A 133 -7.46 9.52 10.08
C ALA A 133 -7.71 9.71 11.60
N ALA A 134 -8.84 9.21 12.11
CA ALA A 134 -9.19 9.31 13.53
C ALA A 134 -8.27 8.44 14.40
N LEU A 135 -7.94 7.23 13.95
CA LEU A 135 -6.98 6.36 14.65
C LEU A 135 -5.56 6.95 14.61
N LEU A 136 -5.16 7.50 13.45
CA LEU A 136 -3.85 8.14 13.29
C LEU A 136 -3.69 9.39 14.17
N SER A 137 -4.77 10.17 14.39
CA SER A 137 -4.70 11.35 15.25
C SER A 137 -4.50 11.02 16.74
N ARG A 138 -4.76 9.78 17.16
CA ARG A 138 -4.63 9.29 18.56
C ARG A 138 -3.45 8.36 18.76
N THR A 139 -2.72 8.06 17.69
CA THR A 139 -1.53 7.22 17.72
C THR A 139 -0.35 7.95 17.10
N GLN A 140 0.84 7.68 17.58
CA GLN A 140 2.05 8.19 16.93
C GLN A 140 2.66 7.12 16.04
N VAL A 141 3.03 7.49 14.81
CA VAL A 141 3.70 6.56 13.89
C VAL A 141 5.20 6.56 14.15
N LEU A 142 5.75 5.39 14.41
CA LEU A 142 7.18 5.14 14.58
C LEU A 142 7.70 4.37 13.35
N THR A 143 8.55 5.01 12.56
CA THR A 143 9.08 4.41 11.33
C THR A 143 10.35 3.63 11.63
N LEU A 144 10.29 2.30 11.45
CA LEU A 144 11.44 1.41 11.54
C LEU A 144 12.13 1.33 10.17
N LYS A 145 13.46 1.30 10.21
CA LYS A 145 14.28 1.17 9.01
C LYS A 145 14.64 -0.30 8.76
N PRO A 146 14.94 -0.68 7.49
CA PRO A 146 15.60 -1.95 7.21
C PRO A 146 16.86 -2.07 8.07
N LEU A 147 17.19 -3.29 8.50
CA LEU A 147 18.42 -3.50 9.28
C LEU A 147 19.64 -3.28 8.39
N ASN A 148 20.57 -2.45 8.85
CA ASN A 148 21.82 -2.22 8.16
C ASN A 148 22.77 -3.44 8.29
N LYS A 149 23.87 -3.44 7.51
CA LYS A 149 24.85 -4.52 7.48
C LYS A 149 25.41 -4.84 8.87
N ASP A 150 25.63 -3.84 9.70
CA ASP A 150 26.21 -4.01 11.05
C ASP A 150 25.21 -4.67 12.00
N ALA A 151 23.93 -4.27 11.96
CA ALA A 151 22.85 -4.89 12.71
C ALA A 151 22.68 -6.37 12.33
N LEU A 152 22.66 -6.68 11.02
CA LEU A 152 22.57 -8.05 10.52
C LEU A 152 23.79 -8.87 10.92
N ASN A 153 25.02 -8.32 10.87
CA ASN A 153 26.22 -8.99 11.37
C ASN A 153 26.16 -9.29 12.86
N SER A 154 25.66 -8.35 13.67
CA SER A 154 25.48 -8.53 15.11
C SER A 154 24.48 -9.65 15.40
N MET A 155 23.43 -9.78 14.60
CA MET A 155 22.48 -10.90 14.71
C MET A 155 23.13 -12.25 14.37
N LEU A 156 23.96 -12.34 13.34
CA LEU A 156 24.72 -13.57 13.03
C LEU A 156 25.73 -13.92 14.13
N ASN A 157 26.40 -12.93 14.71
CA ASN A 157 27.32 -13.15 15.82
C ASN A 157 26.54 -13.70 17.05
N ARG A 158 25.40 -13.10 17.38
CA ARG A 158 24.51 -13.60 18.45
C ARG A 158 24.03 -15.04 18.17
N ALA A 159 23.79 -15.38 16.91
CA ALA A 159 23.45 -16.75 16.51
C ALA A 159 24.61 -17.72 16.72
N ALA A 160 25.85 -17.30 16.39
CA ALA A 160 27.06 -18.09 16.62
C ALA A 160 27.33 -18.33 18.12
N ASP A 161 27.17 -17.31 18.95
CA ASP A 161 27.30 -17.40 20.41
C ASP A 161 26.27 -18.38 20.99
N TYR A 162 25.03 -18.30 20.56
CA TYR A 162 23.96 -19.21 21.00
C TYR A 162 24.21 -20.66 20.59
N LYS A 163 24.62 -20.89 19.35
CA LYS A 163 24.94 -22.22 18.81
C LYS A 163 26.30 -22.73 19.30
N LYS A 164 27.11 -21.89 19.96
CA LYS A 164 28.49 -22.17 20.42
C LYS A 164 29.40 -22.66 19.28
N LYS A 165 29.12 -22.26 18.05
CA LYS A 165 29.90 -22.55 16.86
C LYS A 165 29.74 -21.45 15.83
N PRO A 166 30.78 -21.06 15.07
CA PRO A 166 30.67 -20.10 14.00
C PRO A 166 29.73 -20.63 12.90
N LEU A 167 29.13 -19.71 12.15
CA LEU A 167 28.36 -20.08 10.94
C LEU A 167 29.31 -20.75 9.93
N PRO A 168 28.97 -21.93 9.38
CA PRO A 168 29.88 -22.72 8.53
C PRO A 168 29.96 -22.16 7.10
N ILE A 169 30.36 -20.90 6.93
CA ILE A 169 30.52 -20.22 5.66
C ILE A 169 31.82 -19.42 5.60
N GLU A 170 32.32 -19.18 4.40
CA GLU A 170 33.46 -18.30 4.14
C GLU A 170 33.08 -16.83 4.27
N ALA A 171 34.07 -15.93 4.36
CA ALA A 171 33.84 -14.49 4.49
C ALA A 171 33.04 -13.89 3.32
N ASN A 172 33.38 -14.29 2.09
CA ASN A 172 32.67 -13.83 0.90
C ASN A 172 31.22 -14.35 0.84
N ALA A 173 30.98 -15.59 1.26
CA ALA A 173 29.65 -16.18 1.39
C ALA A 173 28.82 -15.45 2.48
N ARG A 174 29.46 -15.04 3.58
CA ARG A 174 28.81 -14.23 4.62
C ARG A 174 28.34 -12.88 4.09
N GLU A 175 29.17 -12.19 3.32
CA GLU A 175 28.77 -10.93 2.69
C GLU A 175 27.56 -11.11 1.75
N LYS A 176 27.57 -12.17 0.96
CA LYS A 176 26.47 -12.50 0.06
C LYS A 176 25.19 -12.86 0.82
N LEU A 177 25.30 -13.56 1.95
CA LEU A 177 24.19 -13.89 2.83
C LEU A 177 23.52 -12.63 3.40
N LEU A 178 24.31 -11.63 3.82
CA LEU A 178 23.81 -10.34 4.31
C LEU A 178 23.10 -9.55 3.20
N GLN A 179 23.63 -9.59 1.97
CA GLN A 179 22.98 -8.98 0.80
C GLN A 179 21.63 -9.64 0.49
N LEU A 180 21.55 -10.97 0.58
CA LEU A 180 20.31 -11.72 0.37
C LEU A 180 19.26 -11.42 1.43
N ALA A 181 19.66 -11.15 2.65
CA ALA A 181 18.75 -10.81 3.73
C ALA A 181 18.12 -9.42 3.59
N ASP A 182 18.76 -8.53 2.85
CA ASP A 182 18.27 -7.20 2.45
C ASP A 182 17.53 -6.44 3.57
N GLY A 183 18.11 -6.42 4.77
CA GLY A 183 17.54 -5.75 5.94
C GLY A 183 16.49 -6.55 6.73
N ASP A 184 16.15 -7.77 6.32
CA ASP A 184 15.24 -8.67 7.06
C ASP A 184 16.01 -9.59 7.99
N GLY A 185 15.99 -9.27 9.30
CA GLY A 185 16.66 -10.09 10.31
C GLY A 185 16.00 -11.45 10.55
N ARG A 186 14.70 -11.60 10.32
CA ARG A 186 14.02 -12.89 10.45
C ARG A 186 14.46 -13.81 9.33
N TYR A 187 14.47 -13.33 8.11
CA TYR A 187 14.92 -14.07 6.95
C TYR A 187 16.39 -14.47 7.10
N LEU A 188 17.26 -13.54 7.52
CA LEU A 188 18.67 -13.85 7.81
C LEU A 188 18.84 -15.03 8.78
N LEU A 189 18.10 -15.03 9.89
CA LEU A 189 18.21 -16.09 10.89
C LEU A 189 17.65 -17.42 10.39
N ASN A 190 16.62 -17.40 9.53
CA ASN A 190 16.13 -18.62 8.87
C ASN A 190 17.18 -19.19 7.91
N LEU A 191 17.85 -18.33 7.14
CA LEU A 191 18.96 -18.77 6.26
C LEU A 191 20.12 -19.32 7.08
N ALA A 192 20.47 -18.67 8.18
CA ALA A 192 21.52 -19.14 9.08
C ALA A 192 21.17 -20.51 9.69
N GLU A 193 19.90 -20.75 10.05
CA GLU A 193 19.43 -22.04 10.58
C GLU A 193 19.62 -23.16 9.56
N ILE A 194 19.27 -22.96 8.29
CA ILE A 194 19.48 -23.90 7.19
C ILE A 194 20.95 -24.28 7.09
N LEU A 195 21.85 -23.30 7.22
CA LEU A 195 23.29 -23.53 7.13
C LEU A 195 23.85 -24.27 8.37
N TYR A 196 23.33 -23.98 9.57
CA TYR A 196 23.69 -24.68 10.81
C TYR A 196 23.25 -26.15 10.84
N ASP A 197 22.16 -26.47 10.13
CA ASP A 197 21.57 -27.81 10.11
C ASP A 197 22.27 -28.74 9.09
N GLN A 198 23.28 -28.22 8.34
CA GLN A 198 24.05 -29.06 7.45
C GLN A 198 25.04 -29.94 8.23
N PRO A 199 25.14 -31.23 7.89
CA PRO A 199 26.16 -32.12 8.48
C PRO A 199 27.56 -31.72 7.99
N GLY A 200 28.53 -31.79 8.85
CA GLY A 200 29.94 -31.56 8.54
C GLY A 200 30.53 -30.28 9.14
N THR A 201 31.85 -30.16 9.03
CA THR A 201 32.66 -29.05 9.56
C THR A 201 33.22 -28.15 8.44
N THR A 202 32.96 -28.49 7.19
CA THR A 202 33.49 -27.75 6.02
C THR A 202 32.74 -26.42 5.88
N LYS A 203 33.49 -25.33 5.68
CA LYS A 203 32.89 -24.03 5.38
C LYS A 203 32.40 -24.01 3.95
N PHE A 204 31.17 -23.57 3.76
CA PHE A 204 30.57 -23.38 2.43
C PHE A 204 31.12 -22.12 1.76
N ASN A 205 31.53 -22.25 0.51
CA ASN A 205 31.80 -21.09 -0.34
C ASN A 205 30.50 -20.44 -0.81
N THR A 206 30.59 -19.35 -1.58
CA THR A 206 29.42 -18.57 -2.02
C THR A 206 28.47 -19.40 -2.90
N GLU A 207 28.98 -20.23 -3.80
CA GLU A 207 28.15 -21.03 -4.72
C GLU A 207 27.41 -22.14 -3.97
N GLN A 208 28.10 -22.88 -3.13
CA GLN A 208 27.51 -23.93 -2.29
C GLN A 208 26.44 -23.36 -1.32
N MET A 209 26.72 -22.22 -0.71
CA MET A 209 25.77 -21.53 0.16
C MET A 209 24.52 -21.12 -0.63
N LEU A 210 24.66 -20.53 -1.81
CA LEU A 210 23.54 -20.13 -2.66
C LEU A 210 22.69 -21.32 -3.12
N GLU A 211 23.31 -22.44 -3.43
CA GLU A 211 22.61 -23.67 -3.82
C GLU A 211 21.77 -24.20 -2.64
N LEU A 212 22.35 -24.30 -1.46
CA LEU A 212 21.65 -24.75 -0.24
C LEU A 212 20.47 -23.85 0.12
N VAL A 213 20.66 -22.54 0.00
CA VAL A 213 19.64 -21.54 0.33
C VAL A 213 18.51 -21.58 -0.70
N ARG A 214 18.80 -21.71 -2.00
CA ARG A 214 17.77 -21.82 -3.06
C ARG A 214 16.92 -23.07 -2.93
N TYR A 215 17.53 -24.21 -2.57
CA TYR A 215 16.84 -25.51 -2.47
C TYR A 215 15.93 -25.65 -1.26
N ARG A 216 16.24 -24.99 -0.14
CA ARG A 216 15.58 -25.18 1.17
C ARG A 216 14.87 -23.94 1.72
N ALA A 217 15.18 -22.75 1.20
CA ALA A 217 14.38 -21.59 1.55
C ALA A 217 12.98 -21.77 0.95
N PRO A 218 11.90 -21.83 1.72
CA PRO A 218 10.57 -21.65 1.17
C PRO A 218 10.58 -20.34 0.37
N GLN A 219 9.80 -20.27 -0.70
CA GLN A 219 9.56 -19.03 -1.46
C GLN A 219 8.90 -17.96 -0.53
N TYR A 220 9.68 -17.45 0.41
CA TYR A 220 9.19 -16.61 1.52
C TYR A 220 9.78 -15.22 1.38
N ASP A 221 9.55 -14.56 0.23
CA ASP A 221 9.79 -13.12 0.17
C ASP A 221 8.78 -12.44 -0.76
N ARG A 222 7.54 -12.32 -0.24
CA ARG A 222 6.45 -11.59 -0.91
C ARG A 222 6.39 -10.10 -0.56
N THR A 223 7.34 -9.55 0.22
CA THR A 223 7.20 -8.21 0.82
C THR A 223 8.49 -7.38 0.89
N GLY A 224 9.51 -7.70 0.10
CA GLY A 224 10.77 -6.94 0.07
C GLY A 224 10.85 -5.92 -1.06
N ASP A 225 11.87 -5.06 -1.06
CA ASP A 225 12.17 -4.06 -2.10
C ASP A 225 12.25 -4.64 -3.52
N GLN A 226 12.57 -5.92 -3.68
CA GLN A 226 12.54 -6.61 -4.97
C GLN A 226 11.14 -6.63 -5.59
N HIS A 227 10.10 -6.83 -4.80
CA HIS A 227 8.71 -6.75 -5.21
C HIS A 227 8.36 -5.38 -5.80
N TYR A 228 8.72 -4.29 -5.09
CA TYR A 228 8.52 -2.93 -5.59
C TYR A 228 9.37 -2.61 -6.82
N ASN A 229 10.58 -3.16 -6.90
CA ASN A 229 11.47 -2.96 -8.03
C ASN A 229 10.98 -3.70 -9.28
N LEU A 230 10.50 -4.93 -9.17
CA LEU A 230 9.98 -5.72 -10.29
C LEU A 230 8.69 -5.11 -10.85
N ILE A 231 7.74 -4.72 -10.00
CA ILE A 231 6.51 -4.07 -10.47
C ILE A 231 6.80 -2.69 -11.06
N SER A 232 7.77 -1.96 -10.53
CA SER A 232 8.21 -0.68 -11.09
C SER A 232 8.87 -0.88 -12.48
N ALA A 233 9.66 -1.94 -12.64
CA ALA A 233 10.27 -2.29 -13.93
C ALA A 233 9.19 -2.67 -14.95
N LEU A 234 8.21 -3.50 -14.58
CA LEU A 234 7.07 -3.84 -15.42
C LEU A 234 6.32 -2.59 -15.88
N HIS A 235 5.93 -1.69 -14.95
CA HIS A 235 5.22 -0.46 -15.29
C HIS A 235 6.04 0.48 -16.19
N LYS A 236 7.35 0.61 -15.96
CA LYS A 236 8.23 1.43 -16.82
C LYS A 236 8.35 0.85 -18.21
N SER A 237 8.45 -0.47 -18.36
CA SER A 237 8.46 -1.15 -19.66
C SER A 237 7.14 -0.95 -20.42
N LEU A 238 6.01 -1.05 -19.72
CA LEU A 238 4.67 -0.78 -20.29
C LEU A 238 4.56 0.68 -20.78
N ARG A 239 5.03 1.66 -19.99
CA ARG A 239 5.05 3.09 -20.40
C ARG A 239 5.94 3.34 -21.59
N ALA A 240 7.08 2.67 -21.64
CA ALA A 240 8.02 2.75 -22.75
C ALA A 240 7.54 2.01 -24.01
N SER A 241 6.39 1.32 -23.96
CA SER A 241 5.89 0.44 -25.02
C SER A 241 6.88 -0.67 -25.40
N ASP A 242 7.73 -1.08 -24.45
CA ASP A 242 8.66 -2.21 -24.61
C ASP A 242 7.95 -3.49 -24.15
N CYS A 243 7.35 -4.17 -25.16
CA CYS A 243 6.55 -5.38 -24.93
C CYS A 243 7.39 -6.54 -24.40
N ASP A 244 8.59 -6.74 -24.93
CA ASP A 244 9.46 -7.86 -24.58
C ASP A 244 10.00 -7.70 -23.15
N ALA A 245 10.44 -6.50 -22.78
CA ALA A 245 10.84 -6.21 -21.41
C ALA A 245 9.65 -6.34 -20.43
N ALA A 246 8.45 -5.90 -20.82
CA ALA A 246 7.26 -6.05 -19.97
C ALA A 246 6.93 -7.54 -19.73
N LEU A 247 6.99 -8.37 -20.76
CA LEU A 247 6.81 -9.83 -20.64
C LEU A 247 7.88 -10.48 -19.77
N TYR A 248 9.13 -10.05 -19.92
CA TYR A 248 10.23 -10.56 -19.09
C TYR A 248 9.99 -10.25 -17.60
N TRP A 249 9.62 -9.01 -17.27
CA TRP A 249 9.36 -8.63 -15.88
C TRP A 249 8.12 -9.30 -15.32
N LEU A 250 7.07 -9.47 -16.12
CA LEU A 250 5.89 -10.26 -15.74
C LEU A 250 6.30 -11.70 -15.40
N ALA A 251 7.05 -12.37 -16.29
CA ALA A 251 7.53 -13.73 -16.08
C ALA A 251 8.40 -13.84 -14.81
N ARG A 252 9.30 -12.86 -14.56
CA ARG A 252 10.11 -12.78 -13.34
C ARG A 252 9.26 -12.69 -12.08
N MET A 253 8.17 -11.93 -12.10
CA MET A 253 7.23 -11.82 -10.97
C MET A 253 6.48 -13.14 -10.77
N MET A 254 5.96 -13.74 -11.84
CA MET A 254 5.19 -14.98 -11.77
C MET A 254 6.05 -16.16 -11.30
N THR A 255 7.28 -16.31 -11.81
CA THR A 255 8.22 -17.36 -11.39
C THR A 255 8.75 -17.12 -9.97
N GLY A 256 8.81 -15.87 -9.52
CA GLY A 256 9.12 -15.50 -8.13
C GLY A 256 7.98 -15.78 -7.14
N GLY A 257 6.84 -16.28 -7.62
CA GLY A 257 5.67 -16.59 -6.76
C GLY A 257 4.86 -15.38 -6.34
N GLU A 258 4.95 -14.26 -7.10
CA GLU A 258 4.14 -13.06 -6.83
C GLU A 258 2.64 -13.38 -6.92
N ASP A 259 1.85 -12.74 -6.05
CA ASP A 259 0.40 -12.84 -6.11
C ASP A 259 -0.14 -12.27 -7.43
N LYS A 260 -0.74 -13.13 -8.24
CA LYS A 260 -1.25 -12.76 -9.55
C LYS A 260 -2.40 -11.75 -9.48
N THR A 261 -3.18 -11.78 -8.40
CA THR A 261 -4.20 -10.77 -8.12
C THR A 261 -3.58 -9.39 -7.85
N TYR A 262 -2.42 -9.36 -7.20
CA TYR A 262 -1.66 -8.12 -7.05
C TYR A 262 -1.15 -7.62 -8.42
N ILE A 263 -0.58 -8.50 -9.26
CA ILE A 263 -0.15 -8.12 -10.61
C ILE A 263 -1.32 -7.56 -11.42
N LEU A 264 -2.48 -8.22 -11.40
CA LEU A 264 -3.69 -7.76 -12.09
C LEU A 264 -4.15 -6.38 -11.60
N ARG A 265 -4.15 -6.12 -10.28
CA ARG A 265 -4.42 -4.78 -9.72
C ARG A 265 -3.48 -3.71 -10.30
N ARG A 266 -2.21 -4.04 -10.43
CA ARG A 266 -1.20 -3.11 -10.96
C ARG A 266 -1.38 -2.88 -12.45
N LEU A 267 -1.73 -3.91 -13.23
CA LEU A 267 -2.06 -3.79 -14.65
C LEU A 267 -3.35 -2.99 -14.87
N ALA A 268 -4.38 -3.20 -14.06
CA ALA A 268 -5.61 -2.41 -14.10
C ALA A 268 -5.34 -0.92 -13.80
N ARG A 269 -4.48 -0.63 -12.83
CA ARG A 269 -4.03 0.75 -12.57
C ARG A 269 -3.31 1.34 -13.79
N MET A 270 -2.43 0.58 -14.44
CA MET A 270 -1.73 1.00 -15.66
C MET A 270 -2.72 1.32 -16.80
N ALA A 271 -3.77 0.50 -16.96
CA ALA A 271 -4.82 0.73 -17.94
C ALA A 271 -5.52 2.08 -17.75
N VAL A 272 -5.81 2.45 -16.49
CA VAL A 272 -6.54 3.70 -16.16
C VAL A 272 -5.60 4.92 -16.12
N GLU A 273 -4.40 4.79 -15.56
CA GLU A 273 -3.51 5.91 -15.27
C GLU A 273 -2.63 6.30 -16.46
N ASP A 274 -2.10 5.31 -17.21
CA ASP A 274 -1.08 5.53 -18.24
C ASP A 274 -1.57 5.31 -19.68
N VAL A 275 -2.55 4.43 -19.88
CA VAL A 275 -3.22 4.24 -21.18
C VAL A 275 -4.42 5.19 -21.28
N GLY A 276 -5.25 5.23 -20.26
CA GLY A 276 -6.36 6.18 -20.12
C GLY A 276 -7.29 6.22 -21.34
N LEU A 277 -7.71 7.42 -21.71
CA LEU A 277 -8.62 7.63 -22.83
C LEU A 277 -7.97 7.54 -24.21
N ALA A 278 -6.65 7.32 -24.28
CA ALA A 278 -6.02 7.01 -25.56
C ALA A 278 -6.48 5.63 -26.12
N ALA A 279 -6.81 4.68 -25.22
CA ALA A 279 -7.50 3.43 -25.55
C ALA A 279 -8.60 3.17 -24.50
N PRO A 280 -9.83 3.67 -24.71
CA PRO A 280 -10.92 3.64 -23.70
C PRO A 280 -11.31 2.22 -23.25
N ASP A 281 -11.10 1.22 -24.07
CA ASP A 281 -11.36 -0.19 -23.76
C ASP A 281 -10.33 -0.83 -22.81
N ALA A 282 -9.21 -0.15 -22.54
CA ALA A 282 -8.13 -0.71 -21.70
C ALA A 282 -8.59 -1.12 -20.29
N MET A 283 -9.45 -0.31 -19.68
CA MET A 283 -10.00 -0.62 -18.36
C MET A 283 -10.90 -1.86 -18.41
N GLY A 284 -11.76 -1.98 -19.43
CA GLY A 284 -12.63 -3.15 -19.65
C GLY A 284 -11.79 -4.42 -19.82
N ARG A 285 -10.76 -4.38 -20.68
CA ARG A 285 -9.86 -5.52 -20.90
C ARG A 285 -9.09 -5.92 -19.65
N ALA A 286 -8.71 -4.98 -18.80
CA ALA A 286 -8.06 -5.29 -17.52
C ALA A 286 -9.00 -6.06 -16.58
N LEU A 287 -10.27 -5.67 -16.52
CA LEU A 287 -11.29 -6.36 -15.72
C LEU A 287 -11.67 -7.72 -16.32
N GLU A 288 -11.74 -7.84 -17.63
CA GLU A 288 -11.98 -9.11 -18.34
C GLU A 288 -10.84 -10.11 -18.09
N ALA A 289 -9.59 -9.67 -18.16
CA ALA A 289 -8.43 -10.50 -17.83
C ALA A 289 -8.45 -10.95 -16.36
N TRP A 290 -8.84 -10.06 -15.45
CA TRP A 290 -9.01 -10.38 -14.04
C TRP A 290 -10.08 -11.46 -13.83
N ASN A 291 -11.29 -11.26 -14.38
CA ASN A 291 -12.38 -12.22 -14.31
C ASN A 291 -12.01 -13.58 -14.95
N CYS A 292 -11.25 -13.57 -16.03
CA CYS A 292 -10.73 -14.77 -16.67
C CYS A 292 -9.80 -15.54 -15.73
N TYR A 293 -8.84 -14.84 -15.11
CA TYR A 293 -7.93 -15.44 -14.15
C TYR A 293 -8.65 -16.01 -12.92
N GLU A 294 -9.63 -15.29 -12.36
CA GLU A 294 -10.41 -15.78 -11.21
C GLU A 294 -11.19 -17.05 -11.50
N ARG A 295 -11.64 -17.24 -12.75
CA ARG A 295 -12.40 -18.42 -13.15
C ARG A 295 -11.53 -19.63 -13.49
N LEU A 296 -10.40 -19.40 -14.17
CA LEU A 296 -9.53 -20.47 -14.65
C LEU A 296 -8.46 -20.86 -13.63
N GLY A 297 -7.96 -19.87 -12.84
CA GLY A 297 -6.79 -20.09 -11.97
C GLY A 297 -5.50 -20.35 -12.75
N SER A 298 -4.45 -20.71 -12.02
CA SER A 298 -3.17 -21.09 -12.64
C SER A 298 -3.12 -22.60 -12.90
N PRO A 299 -2.49 -23.06 -13.98
CA PRO A 299 -1.70 -22.27 -14.94
C PRO A 299 -2.51 -21.68 -16.10
N GLU A 300 -3.76 -22.10 -16.33
CA GLU A 300 -4.54 -21.74 -17.52
C GLU A 300 -4.88 -20.24 -17.58
N GLY A 301 -5.27 -19.65 -16.44
CA GLY A 301 -5.57 -18.23 -16.31
C GLY A 301 -4.35 -17.30 -16.41
N ASP A 302 -3.13 -17.84 -16.35
CA ASP A 302 -1.90 -17.06 -16.46
C ASP A 302 -1.78 -16.37 -17.83
N LEU A 303 -2.33 -16.97 -18.87
CA LEU A 303 -2.35 -16.38 -20.22
C LEU A 303 -3.17 -15.11 -20.32
N ALA A 304 -4.17 -14.90 -19.43
CA ALA A 304 -4.91 -13.65 -19.39
C ALA A 304 -4.03 -12.47 -18.96
N LEU A 305 -3.10 -12.69 -18.01
CA LEU A 305 -2.12 -11.68 -17.60
C LEU A 305 -1.15 -11.37 -18.74
N VAL A 306 -0.71 -12.39 -19.48
CA VAL A 306 0.19 -12.25 -20.62
C VAL A 306 -0.48 -11.41 -21.72
N GLN A 307 -1.71 -11.75 -22.12
CA GLN A 307 -2.47 -11.01 -23.14
C GLN A 307 -2.71 -9.56 -22.72
N LEU A 308 -3.11 -9.32 -21.48
CA LEU A 308 -3.29 -7.98 -20.94
C LEU A 308 -1.98 -7.17 -20.96
N THR A 309 -0.87 -7.78 -20.60
CA THR A 309 0.45 -7.13 -20.61
C THR A 309 0.85 -6.72 -22.02
N ILE A 310 0.67 -7.59 -23.03
CA ILE A 310 0.93 -7.28 -24.44
C ILE A 310 0.03 -6.14 -24.91
N PHE A 311 -1.27 -6.21 -24.60
CA PHE A 311 -2.22 -5.15 -24.97
C PHE A 311 -1.81 -3.81 -24.37
N LEU A 312 -1.51 -3.76 -23.05
CA LEU A 312 -1.10 -2.53 -22.39
C LEU A 312 0.24 -1.98 -22.88
N ALA A 313 1.18 -2.86 -23.24
CA ALA A 313 2.47 -2.44 -23.82
C ALA A 313 2.28 -1.78 -25.19
N THR A 314 1.40 -2.33 -26.03
CA THR A 314 1.18 -1.87 -27.41
C THR A 314 0.12 -0.78 -27.54
N ALA A 315 -0.73 -0.57 -26.54
CA ALA A 315 -1.75 0.48 -26.53
C ALA A 315 -1.11 1.89 -26.55
N PRO A 316 -1.75 2.88 -27.19
CA PRO A 316 -1.33 4.28 -27.05
C PRO A 316 -1.45 4.74 -25.60
N LYS A 317 -0.57 5.66 -25.19
CA LYS A 317 -0.44 6.11 -23.80
C LYS A 317 -0.97 7.54 -23.64
N SER A 318 -1.76 7.78 -22.61
CA SER A 318 -2.15 9.11 -22.15
C SER A 318 -2.42 9.12 -20.65
N ASN A 319 -1.83 10.07 -19.96
CA ASN A 319 -2.12 10.38 -18.56
C ASN A 319 -2.96 11.66 -18.40
N ALA A 320 -3.54 12.18 -19.47
CA ALA A 320 -4.27 13.44 -19.49
C ALA A 320 -5.42 13.49 -18.48
N ALA A 321 -6.18 12.38 -18.34
CA ALA A 321 -7.25 12.27 -17.34
C ALA A 321 -6.71 12.37 -15.91
N CYS A 322 -5.55 11.79 -15.63
CA CYS A 322 -4.90 11.84 -14.33
C CYS A 322 -4.42 13.26 -13.98
N LEU A 323 -3.89 13.99 -14.97
CA LEU A 323 -3.49 15.39 -14.82
C LEU A 323 -4.70 16.29 -14.60
N ALA A 324 -5.77 16.10 -15.38
CA ALA A 324 -7.04 16.82 -15.24
C ALA A 324 -7.61 16.66 -13.83
N TRP A 325 -7.61 15.44 -13.32
CA TRP A 325 -8.08 15.17 -11.95
C TRP A 325 -7.24 15.89 -10.88
N LYS A 326 -5.91 15.90 -11.01
CA LYS A 326 -5.03 16.64 -10.09
C LYS A 326 -5.33 18.14 -10.10
N GLN A 327 -5.50 18.73 -11.27
CA GLN A 327 -5.86 20.15 -11.41
C GLN A 327 -7.24 20.43 -10.82
N ALA A 328 -8.23 19.58 -11.07
CA ALA A 328 -9.57 19.71 -10.50
C ALA A 328 -9.55 19.64 -8.95
N LEU A 329 -8.77 18.72 -8.37
CA LEU A 329 -8.60 18.63 -6.92
C LEU A 329 -7.96 19.90 -6.34
N GLN A 330 -6.93 20.44 -6.98
CA GLN A 330 -6.30 21.70 -6.53
C GLN A 330 -7.28 22.87 -6.56
N LEU A 331 -8.05 22.97 -7.66
CA LEU A 331 -9.08 24.00 -7.80
C LEU A 331 -10.16 23.87 -6.74
N ALA A 332 -10.65 22.65 -6.49
CA ALA A 332 -11.65 22.39 -5.47
C ALA A 332 -11.14 22.66 -4.04
N GLN A 333 -9.86 22.40 -3.76
CA GLN A 333 -9.25 22.75 -2.48
C GLN A 333 -9.10 24.26 -2.28
N GLN A 334 -8.81 24.98 -3.37
CA GLN A 334 -8.68 26.44 -3.33
C GLN A 334 -10.02 27.16 -3.16
N TYR A 335 -11.10 26.63 -3.76
CA TYR A 335 -12.41 27.27 -3.88
C TYR A 335 -13.56 26.42 -3.31
N GLY A 336 -13.26 25.50 -2.39
CA GLY A 336 -14.21 24.48 -1.91
C GLY A 336 -15.46 25.00 -1.18
N SER A 337 -15.54 26.29 -0.87
CA SER A 337 -16.70 26.92 -0.24
C SER A 337 -17.68 27.61 -1.23
N LEU A 338 -17.33 27.70 -2.52
CA LEU A 338 -18.18 28.34 -3.51
C LEU A 338 -19.39 27.47 -3.83
N MET A 339 -20.54 28.12 -3.98
CA MET A 339 -21.78 27.47 -4.38
C MET A 339 -21.83 27.29 -5.89
N PRO A 340 -22.53 26.26 -6.39
CA PRO A 340 -22.80 26.16 -7.81
C PRO A 340 -23.65 27.36 -8.30
N PRO A 341 -23.53 27.78 -9.56
CA PRO A 341 -24.37 28.84 -10.11
C PRO A 341 -25.86 28.55 -9.96
N LYS A 342 -26.65 29.55 -9.63
CA LYS A 342 -28.08 29.38 -9.32
C LYS A 342 -28.89 28.74 -10.44
N HIS A 343 -28.55 29.00 -11.69
CA HIS A 343 -29.26 28.46 -12.85
C HIS A 343 -29.16 26.93 -12.97
N ILE A 344 -28.06 26.29 -12.50
CA ILE A 344 -27.92 24.82 -12.55
C ILE A 344 -28.43 24.14 -11.27
N LEU A 345 -28.95 24.88 -10.29
CA LEU A 345 -29.50 24.30 -9.06
C LEU A 345 -30.97 23.92 -9.23
N ASN A 346 -31.37 22.77 -8.74
CA ASN A 346 -32.78 22.38 -8.73
C ASN A 346 -33.55 23.18 -7.66
N ALA A 347 -34.79 23.57 -7.97
CA ALA A 347 -35.70 24.32 -7.12
C ALA A 347 -36.95 23.50 -6.72
N PRO A 348 -36.81 22.44 -5.88
CA PRO A 348 -37.92 21.56 -5.51
C PRO A 348 -38.95 22.24 -4.58
N THR A 349 -38.63 23.37 -3.97
CA THR A 349 -39.54 24.12 -3.06
C THR A 349 -39.81 25.51 -3.58
N LYS A 350 -40.97 26.06 -3.17
CA LYS A 350 -41.38 27.43 -3.56
C LYS A 350 -40.34 28.49 -3.09
N LEU A 351 -39.77 28.31 -1.90
CA LEU A 351 -38.73 29.18 -1.37
C LEU A 351 -37.50 29.19 -2.27
N MET A 352 -37.04 28.01 -2.76
CA MET A 352 -35.88 27.92 -3.67
C MET A 352 -36.14 28.59 -5.01
N LEU A 353 -37.38 28.52 -5.53
CA LEU A 353 -37.79 29.28 -6.73
C LEU A 353 -37.74 30.80 -6.48
N GLU A 354 -38.23 31.27 -5.33
CA GLU A 354 -38.17 32.67 -4.91
C GLU A 354 -36.72 33.16 -4.73
N GLU A 355 -35.81 32.27 -4.28
CA GLU A 355 -34.37 32.49 -4.20
C GLU A 355 -33.65 32.51 -5.54
N GLY A 356 -34.35 32.18 -6.63
CA GLY A 356 -33.83 32.20 -8.01
C GLY A 356 -33.09 30.92 -8.42
N TYR A 357 -33.30 29.80 -7.73
CA TYR A 357 -32.73 28.52 -8.15
C TYR A 357 -33.39 28.05 -9.44
N GLY A 358 -32.59 27.59 -10.41
CA GLY A 358 -33.02 27.15 -11.74
C GLY A 358 -33.42 28.28 -12.68
N LEU A 359 -33.39 29.54 -12.24
CA LEU A 359 -33.73 30.68 -13.05
C LEU A 359 -32.70 30.87 -14.17
N GLY A 360 -33.19 30.87 -15.42
CA GLY A 360 -32.33 31.01 -16.61
C GLY A 360 -31.65 29.72 -17.07
N TYR A 361 -32.00 28.58 -16.47
CA TYR A 361 -31.49 27.30 -16.97
C TYR A 361 -32.00 27.01 -18.37
N GLN A 362 -31.09 26.73 -19.29
CA GLN A 362 -31.41 26.34 -20.66
C GLN A 362 -31.20 24.83 -20.80
N TYR A 363 -32.25 24.10 -21.12
CA TYR A 363 -32.15 22.65 -21.31
C TYR A 363 -31.52 22.34 -22.65
N ASP A 364 -30.34 21.72 -22.63
CA ASP A 364 -29.51 21.49 -23.81
C ASP A 364 -30.25 20.76 -24.95
N HIS A 365 -31.20 19.86 -24.65
CA HIS A 365 -31.96 19.13 -25.64
C HIS A 365 -33.02 19.99 -26.37
N ASP A 366 -33.38 21.15 -25.82
CA ASP A 366 -34.30 22.09 -26.47
C ASP A 366 -33.56 23.02 -27.48
N ASP A 367 -32.22 23.03 -27.42
CA ASP A 367 -31.38 23.79 -28.33
C ASP A 367 -31.19 23.02 -29.66
N PRO A 368 -31.28 23.70 -30.82
CA PRO A 368 -31.09 23.06 -32.11
C PRO A 368 -29.76 22.32 -32.29
N ASP A 369 -28.68 22.80 -31.64
CA ASP A 369 -27.37 22.18 -31.66
C ASP A 369 -27.22 21.13 -30.56
N GLY A 370 -28.26 20.92 -29.69
CA GLY A 370 -28.18 20.09 -28.50
C GLY A 370 -27.16 20.60 -27.45
N PHE A 371 -26.93 21.91 -27.44
CA PHE A 371 -25.87 22.53 -26.66
C PHE A 371 -26.19 23.99 -26.33
N SER A 372 -26.53 24.27 -25.09
CA SER A 372 -26.86 25.64 -24.61
C SER A 372 -25.62 26.55 -24.51
N GLY A 373 -24.46 25.99 -24.24
CA GLY A 373 -23.24 26.76 -24.04
C GLY A 373 -23.07 27.37 -22.65
N GLN A 374 -24.05 27.21 -21.76
CA GLN A 374 -24.05 27.83 -20.43
C GLN A 374 -22.78 27.48 -19.63
N ASN A 375 -22.33 28.44 -18.80
CA ASN A 375 -21.21 28.23 -17.90
C ASN A 375 -21.68 27.51 -16.63
N CYS A 376 -21.11 26.34 -16.34
CA CYS A 376 -21.42 25.56 -15.15
C CYS A 376 -20.35 25.70 -14.04
N PHE A 377 -19.31 26.52 -14.23
CA PHE A 377 -18.40 26.88 -13.16
C PHE A 377 -19.05 27.88 -12.20
N PRO A 378 -18.62 27.93 -10.92
CA PRO A 378 -18.99 29.01 -10.01
C PRO A 378 -18.69 30.38 -10.63
N ASP A 379 -19.57 31.37 -10.38
CA ASP A 379 -19.45 32.69 -11.02
C ASP A 379 -18.15 33.43 -10.67
N GLU A 380 -17.56 33.11 -9.54
CA GLU A 380 -16.30 33.68 -9.06
C GLU A 380 -15.05 33.04 -9.69
N ILE A 381 -15.19 31.94 -10.41
CA ILE A 381 -14.08 31.26 -11.06
C ILE A 381 -14.21 31.40 -12.59
N PRO A 382 -13.24 32.02 -13.25
CA PRO A 382 -13.24 32.01 -14.71
C PRO A 382 -13.15 30.57 -15.22
N ARG A 383 -13.87 30.28 -16.28
CA ARG A 383 -13.86 28.96 -16.91
C ARG A 383 -12.43 28.53 -17.22
N LYS A 384 -12.05 27.34 -16.77
CA LYS A 384 -10.72 26.75 -16.96
C LYS A 384 -10.80 25.48 -17.78
N THR A 385 -9.80 25.26 -18.63
CA THR A 385 -9.58 23.96 -19.25
C THR A 385 -8.78 23.10 -18.30
N LEU A 386 -9.39 22.02 -17.81
CA LEU A 386 -8.77 21.07 -16.89
C LEU A 386 -8.29 19.82 -17.62
N TYR A 387 -9.03 19.38 -18.64
CA TYR A 387 -8.69 18.21 -19.44
C TYR A 387 -8.10 18.63 -20.77
N GLU A 388 -6.84 18.29 -20.96
CA GLU A 388 -6.06 18.56 -22.17
C GLU A 388 -5.67 17.21 -22.80
N PRO A 389 -6.48 16.68 -23.72
CA PRO A 389 -6.20 15.41 -24.39
C PRO A 389 -4.95 15.50 -25.27
N VAL A 390 -4.23 14.37 -25.42
CA VAL A 390 -3.05 14.28 -26.27
C VAL A 390 -3.41 13.73 -27.66
N GLU A 391 -2.61 14.05 -28.68
CA GLU A 391 -2.85 13.58 -30.06
C GLU A 391 -2.46 12.09 -30.25
N ARG A 392 -3.00 11.19 -29.39
CA ARG A 392 -2.72 9.75 -29.42
C ARG A 392 -4.00 8.94 -29.31
N GLY A 393 -4.07 7.85 -30.05
CA GLY A 393 -5.20 6.94 -30.00
C GLY A 393 -6.56 7.63 -30.14
N TYR A 394 -7.52 7.24 -29.32
CA TYR A 394 -8.88 7.78 -29.33
C TYR A 394 -8.97 9.24 -28.84
N GLU A 395 -7.99 9.75 -28.12
CA GLU A 395 -8.02 11.16 -27.70
C GLU A 395 -7.99 12.13 -28.89
N ARG A 396 -7.50 11.71 -30.06
CA ARG A 396 -7.65 12.51 -31.31
C ARG A 396 -9.13 12.81 -31.65
N GLU A 397 -10.01 11.84 -31.39
CA GLU A 397 -11.45 12.04 -31.61
C GLU A 397 -12.06 12.90 -30.50
N ILE A 398 -11.56 12.79 -29.29
CA ILE A 398 -11.94 13.64 -28.15
C ILE A 398 -11.56 15.11 -28.46
N ILE A 399 -10.35 15.36 -28.97
CA ILE A 399 -9.91 16.70 -29.38
C ILE A 399 -10.89 17.32 -30.37
N LYS A 400 -11.29 16.57 -31.40
CA LYS A 400 -12.25 17.07 -32.40
C LYS A 400 -13.58 17.47 -31.75
N ARG A 401 -14.11 16.64 -30.84
CA ARG A 401 -15.35 16.91 -30.10
C ARG A 401 -15.25 18.16 -29.23
N LEU A 402 -14.17 18.26 -28.44
CA LEU A 402 -13.95 19.41 -27.57
C LEU A 402 -13.78 20.71 -28.34
N THR A 403 -13.05 20.68 -29.46
CA THR A 403 -12.90 21.83 -30.38
C THR A 403 -14.25 22.24 -30.98
N TYR A 404 -15.10 21.27 -31.36
CA TYR A 404 -16.45 21.56 -31.87
C TYR A 404 -17.31 22.26 -30.82
N TRP A 405 -17.35 21.73 -29.57
CA TRP A 405 -18.09 22.33 -28.45
C TRP A 405 -17.57 23.71 -28.07
N GLN A 406 -16.27 23.92 -28.12
CA GLN A 406 -15.68 25.23 -27.86
C GLN A 406 -16.13 26.26 -28.93
N ARG A 407 -16.10 25.91 -30.22
CA ARG A 407 -16.55 26.79 -31.31
C ARG A 407 -18.03 27.11 -31.18
N LEU A 408 -18.86 26.17 -30.79
CA LEU A 408 -20.29 26.43 -30.57
C LEU A 408 -20.49 27.40 -29.40
N ARG A 409 -19.73 27.26 -28.32
CA ARG A 409 -19.80 28.17 -27.19
C ARG A 409 -19.44 29.60 -27.59
N GLU A 410 -18.28 29.75 -28.23
CA GLU A 410 -17.84 31.06 -28.75
C GLU A 410 -18.84 31.71 -29.68
N ARG A 411 -19.55 30.92 -30.51
CA ARG A 411 -20.62 31.42 -31.39
C ARG A 411 -21.81 31.94 -30.59
N LYS A 412 -22.23 31.22 -29.54
CA LYS A 412 -23.37 31.61 -28.70
C LYS A 412 -23.05 32.83 -27.85
N GLU A 413 -21.86 32.89 -27.26
CA GLU A 413 -21.38 34.07 -26.51
C GLU A 413 -21.31 35.34 -27.36
N ASN A 414 -21.06 35.23 -28.68
CA ASN A 414 -21.05 36.37 -29.60
C ASN A 414 -22.46 36.74 -30.14
N GLN A 415 -23.50 35.97 -29.85
CA GLN A 415 -24.89 36.21 -30.22
C GLN A 415 -25.73 36.81 -29.08
N GLU A 416 -25.26 36.74 -27.86
CA GLU A 416 -25.79 37.44 -26.68
C GLU A 416 -25.18 38.86 -26.55
#